data_77ba63f6d21ed285cf78f47ba4757f62
#
_entry.id   77ba63f6d21ed285cf78f47ba4757f62
#
_cell.length_a   1.000
_cell.length_b   1.000
_cell.length_c   1.000
_cell.angle_alpha   90.00
_cell.angle_beta   90.00
_cell.angle_gamma   90.00
#
_symmetry.space_group_name_H-M   'P 1'
#
loop_
_entity.id
_entity.type
_entity.pdbx_description
1 polymer ?
#
loop_
_entity_poly.entity_id
_entity_poly.type
_entity_poly.pdbx_seq_one_letter_code
_entity_poly.pdbx_strand_id
1 'polypeptide(L)'
;AAIAYWNDANITIRNARIISGEFTVCGMGRDVASGEITLTDSYFESTSSNKDNGQHWAYAMRLYGSKVRIDNCEVKGIQGGVSIESCQDAVISGGKYYTVNTPGAKDAFYPVYITNGAKVTITGGEFSAANDWSGGMAEGTSAVVSGDNDAGRPSGSVILKGGKFSGKAYNHVTKAIYEPAEGYKWQAIASGSDLKWAVSY
;
A
#
# COMPACT_ATOMS: atom_id res chain seq x y z
N ALA A 1 -16.15 -1.58 -7.57
CA ALA A 1 -15.70 -0.56 -6.63
C ALA A 1 -16.91 0.13 -5.96
N ALA A 2 -16.75 0.51 -4.68
CA ALA A 2 -17.77 1.33 -4.02
C ALA A 2 -17.74 2.78 -4.52
N ILE A 3 -16.52 3.32 -4.69
CA ILE A 3 -16.28 4.63 -5.29
C ILE A 3 -15.31 4.44 -6.45
N ALA A 4 -15.73 4.83 -7.64
CA ALA A 4 -14.88 4.88 -8.83
C ALA A 4 -14.73 6.33 -9.29
N TYR A 5 -13.52 6.72 -9.69
CA TYR A 5 -13.24 8.07 -10.14
C TYR A 5 -12.30 8.09 -11.35
N TRP A 6 -12.36 9.17 -12.10
CA TRP A 6 -11.50 9.40 -13.26
C TRP A 6 -10.37 10.37 -12.95
N ASN A 7 -9.40 10.46 -13.79
CA ASN A 7 -8.07 11.04 -13.61
C ASN A 7 -8.01 12.48 -13.07
N ASP A 8 -9.03 13.30 -13.32
CA ASP A 8 -9.11 14.71 -12.93
C ASP A 8 -10.00 14.97 -11.71
N ALA A 9 -10.57 13.91 -11.15
CA ALA A 9 -11.45 14.04 -10.00
C ALA A 9 -10.68 14.37 -8.72
N ASN A 10 -11.17 15.36 -7.98
CA ASN A 10 -10.74 15.63 -6.62
C ASN A 10 -11.63 14.85 -5.64
N ILE A 11 -11.03 13.96 -4.87
CA ILE A 11 -11.74 13.10 -3.93
C ILE A 11 -11.30 13.44 -2.50
N THR A 12 -12.27 13.73 -1.65
CA THR A 12 -12.04 13.89 -0.22
C THR A 12 -12.98 12.98 0.55
N ILE A 13 -12.43 12.05 1.34
CA ILE A 13 -13.17 11.14 2.20
C ILE A 13 -12.66 11.31 3.63
N ARG A 14 -13.57 11.59 4.56
CA ARG A 14 -13.27 11.80 5.98
C ARG A 14 -14.29 11.11 6.86
N ASN A 15 -13.84 10.55 7.98
CA ASN A 15 -14.70 9.94 9.00
C ASN A 15 -15.70 8.92 8.40
N ALA A 16 -15.25 8.15 7.42
CA ALA A 16 -16.07 7.20 6.68
C ALA A 16 -15.70 5.75 7.00
N ARG A 17 -16.68 4.85 6.85
CA ARG A 17 -16.46 3.40 6.85
C ARG A 17 -16.98 2.83 5.55
N ILE A 18 -16.08 2.32 4.72
CA ILE A 18 -16.40 1.80 3.39
C ILE A 18 -15.96 0.34 3.31
N ILE A 19 -16.91 -0.54 3.03
CA ILE A 19 -16.66 -1.98 2.83
C ILE A 19 -17.16 -2.35 1.45
N SER A 20 -16.37 -3.08 0.69
CA SER A 20 -16.70 -3.50 -0.67
C SER A 20 -16.26 -4.94 -0.93
N GLY A 21 -17.00 -5.64 -1.78
CA GLY A 21 -16.60 -6.96 -2.32
C GLY A 21 -15.40 -6.89 -3.28
N GLU A 22 -14.98 -5.68 -3.66
CA GLU A 22 -13.80 -5.42 -4.49
C GLU A 22 -13.07 -4.19 -3.97
N PHE A 23 -12.81 -3.19 -4.83
CA PHE A 23 -12.22 -1.93 -4.39
C PHE A 23 -13.21 -1.10 -3.58
N THR A 24 -12.73 -0.49 -2.52
CA THR A 24 -13.46 0.58 -1.82
C THR A 24 -13.37 1.89 -2.58
N VAL A 25 -12.15 2.26 -3.01
CA VAL A 25 -11.87 3.43 -3.85
C VAL A 25 -11.00 2.99 -5.03
N CYS A 26 -11.41 3.31 -6.24
CA CYS A 26 -10.71 2.91 -7.45
C CYS A 26 -10.59 4.04 -8.47
N GLY A 27 -9.37 4.42 -8.78
CA GLY A 27 -9.07 5.25 -9.93
C GLY A 27 -9.20 4.46 -11.23
N MET A 28 -9.81 5.06 -12.23
CA MET A 28 -10.16 4.41 -13.52
C MET A 28 -9.27 4.84 -14.70
N GLY A 29 -8.23 5.60 -14.47
CA GLY A 29 -7.34 6.04 -15.54
C GLY A 29 -5.88 5.94 -15.15
N ARG A 30 -5.04 5.47 -16.08
CA ARG A 30 -3.65 5.13 -15.79
C ARG A 30 -2.63 6.20 -16.14
N ASP A 31 -2.93 7.10 -17.07
CA ASP A 31 -1.84 7.75 -17.80
C ASP A 31 -1.55 9.21 -17.43
N VAL A 32 -2.52 9.96 -16.94
CA VAL A 32 -2.28 11.34 -16.44
C VAL A 32 -3.30 11.62 -15.34
N ALA A 33 -2.92 11.40 -14.11
CA ALA A 33 -3.80 11.75 -13.00
C ALA A 33 -3.47 13.18 -12.54
N SER A 34 -4.39 14.09 -12.75
CA SER A 34 -4.30 15.48 -12.29
C SER A 34 -5.08 15.78 -11.01
N GLY A 35 -6.01 14.89 -10.64
CA GLY A 35 -6.83 15.06 -9.44
C GLY A 35 -6.08 14.84 -8.14
N GLU A 36 -6.60 15.39 -7.05
CA GLU A 36 -6.08 15.23 -5.69
C GLU A 36 -6.98 14.30 -4.87
N ILE A 37 -6.38 13.32 -4.21
CA ILE A 37 -7.07 12.36 -3.36
C ILE A 37 -6.67 12.59 -1.90
N THR A 38 -7.64 12.85 -1.05
CA THR A 38 -7.44 13.03 0.40
C THR A 38 -8.35 12.10 1.18
N LEU A 39 -7.74 11.19 1.94
CA LEU A 39 -8.42 10.21 2.78
C LEU A 39 -7.97 10.43 4.22
N THR A 40 -8.89 10.68 5.14
CA THR A 40 -8.57 10.99 6.53
C THR A 40 -9.51 10.28 7.50
N ASP A 41 -8.99 9.77 8.61
CA ASP A 41 -9.75 9.20 9.73
C ASP A 41 -10.85 8.21 9.28
N SER A 42 -10.52 7.34 8.33
CA SER A 42 -11.51 6.50 7.66
C SER A 42 -11.09 5.03 7.63
N TYR A 43 -12.08 4.15 7.58
CA TYR A 43 -11.91 2.71 7.46
C TYR A 43 -12.29 2.22 6.08
N PHE A 44 -11.41 1.45 5.45
CA PHE A 44 -11.60 0.85 4.13
C PHE A 44 -11.34 -0.65 4.17
N GLU A 45 -12.30 -1.45 3.76
CA GLU A 45 -12.17 -2.90 3.74
C GLU A 45 -12.61 -3.51 2.41
N SER A 46 -11.72 -4.26 1.77
CA SER A 46 -12.10 -5.17 0.70
C SER A 46 -12.32 -6.55 1.26
N THR A 47 -13.50 -7.12 1.00
CA THR A 47 -13.82 -8.51 1.32
C THR A 47 -13.60 -9.44 0.12
N SER A 48 -12.99 -8.97 -0.96
CA SER A 48 -12.71 -9.77 -2.14
C SER A 48 -11.76 -10.90 -1.83
N SER A 49 -12.23 -12.11 -2.04
CA SER A 49 -11.43 -13.34 -1.96
C SER A 49 -11.10 -13.87 -3.36
N ASN A 50 -10.84 -13.00 -4.34
CA ASN A 50 -10.67 -13.44 -5.73
C ASN A 50 -9.46 -14.38 -5.86
N LYS A 51 -9.73 -15.66 -5.59
CA LYS A 51 -8.74 -16.74 -5.51
C LYS A 51 -8.26 -17.20 -6.88
N ASP A 52 -8.98 -16.83 -7.95
CA ASP A 52 -8.88 -17.59 -9.19
C ASP A 52 -8.15 -16.88 -10.32
N ASN A 53 -7.89 -15.59 -10.23
CA ASN A 53 -7.49 -14.86 -11.43
C ASN A 53 -6.06 -14.36 -11.47
N GLY A 54 -5.24 -14.46 -10.41
CA GLY A 54 -3.86 -13.93 -10.45
C GLY A 54 -3.80 -12.44 -10.85
N GLN A 55 -4.94 -11.77 -10.81
CA GLN A 55 -5.07 -10.40 -11.28
C GLN A 55 -4.99 -9.43 -10.10
N HIS A 56 -4.35 -8.32 -10.33
CA HIS A 56 -4.05 -7.21 -9.43
C HIS A 56 -5.29 -6.50 -8.83
N TRP A 57 -6.45 -7.14 -8.86
CA TRP A 57 -7.76 -6.59 -8.50
C TRP A 57 -8.15 -6.78 -7.03
N ALA A 58 -7.25 -7.35 -6.25
CA ALA A 58 -7.56 -7.70 -4.87
C ALA A 58 -7.11 -6.68 -3.82
N TYR A 59 -6.76 -5.47 -4.23
CA TYR A 59 -6.49 -4.37 -3.31
C TYR A 59 -7.78 -3.76 -2.78
N ALA A 60 -7.77 -3.34 -1.53
CA ALA A 60 -8.87 -2.57 -0.96
C ALA A 60 -9.01 -1.21 -1.67
N MET A 61 -7.89 -0.59 -2.05
CA MET A 61 -7.88 0.66 -2.80
C MET A 61 -6.86 0.61 -3.94
N ARG A 62 -7.19 1.30 -5.03
CA ARG A 62 -6.31 1.55 -6.15
C ARG A 62 -6.35 3.03 -6.48
N LEU A 63 -5.25 3.74 -6.23
CA LEU A 63 -5.24 5.19 -6.25
C LEU A 63 -4.31 5.72 -7.34
N TYR A 64 -4.83 6.63 -8.14
CA TYR A 64 -4.14 7.46 -9.11
C TYR A 64 -4.43 8.91 -8.81
N GLY A 65 -3.46 9.79 -8.89
CA GLY A 65 -3.66 11.21 -8.68
C GLY A 65 -2.37 11.98 -8.85
N SER A 66 -2.44 13.27 -9.08
CA SER A 66 -1.26 14.14 -9.02
C SER A 66 -0.75 14.24 -7.58
N LYS A 67 -1.68 14.12 -6.62
CA LYS A 67 -1.40 14.19 -5.20
C LYS A 67 -2.30 13.23 -4.44
N VAL A 68 -1.72 12.42 -3.58
CA VAL A 68 -2.43 11.47 -2.71
C VAL A 68 -2.03 11.74 -1.25
N ARG A 69 -3.01 11.92 -0.39
CA ARG A 69 -2.82 12.08 1.06
C ARG A 69 -3.68 11.07 1.78
N ILE A 70 -3.05 10.20 2.55
CA ILE A 70 -3.74 9.22 3.40
C ILE A 70 -3.26 9.44 4.83
N ASP A 71 -4.15 9.94 5.67
CA ASP A 71 -3.84 10.27 7.05
C ASP A 71 -4.76 9.50 8.01
N ASN A 72 -4.14 8.82 8.96
CA ASN A 72 -4.83 8.10 10.03
C ASN A 72 -5.98 7.18 9.54
N CYS A 73 -5.81 6.54 8.38
CA CYS A 73 -6.80 5.60 7.85
C CYS A 73 -6.48 4.16 8.25
N GLU A 74 -7.51 3.34 8.40
CA GLU A 74 -7.36 1.90 8.51
C GLU A 74 -7.77 1.24 7.19
N VAL A 75 -6.84 0.48 6.59
CA VAL A 75 -7.03 -0.18 5.30
C VAL A 75 -6.79 -1.67 5.46
N LYS A 76 -7.85 -2.43 5.25
CA LYS A 76 -7.85 -3.88 5.33
C LYS A 76 -8.16 -4.51 3.99
N GLY A 77 -7.29 -5.37 3.52
CA GLY A 77 -7.52 -6.18 2.33
C GLY A 77 -7.27 -7.65 2.59
N ILE A 78 -7.95 -8.52 1.85
CA ILE A 78 -7.66 -9.96 1.93
C ILE A 78 -6.34 -10.29 1.23
N GLN A 79 -6.11 -9.69 0.07
CA GLN A 79 -4.88 -9.92 -0.70
C GLN A 79 -4.00 -8.68 -0.77
N GLY A 80 -4.56 -7.48 -0.72
CA GLY A 80 -3.81 -6.23 -0.78
C GLY A 80 -4.55 -5.08 -0.11
N GLY A 81 -3.81 -4.16 0.48
CA GLY A 81 -4.36 -2.95 1.10
C GLY A 81 -4.54 -1.84 0.06
N VAL A 82 -3.54 -1.01 -0.16
CA VAL A 82 -3.58 0.09 -1.11
C VAL A 82 -2.52 -0.05 -2.20
N SER A 83 -2.92 0.11 -3.47
CA SER A 83 -2.02 0.32 -4.59
C SER A 83 -2.00 1.80 -4.95
N ILE A 84 -0.81 2.41 -5.01
CA ILE A 84 -0.59 3.79 -5.44
C ILE A 84 0.20 3.77 -6.73
N GLU A 85 -0.37 4.32 -7.79
CA GLU A 85 0.15 4.20 -9.15
C GLU A 85 0.31 5.57 -9.81
N SER A 86 1.41 5.78 -10.51
CA SER A 86 1.69 6.99 -11.32
C SER A 86 1.64 8.33 -10.57
N CYS A 87 1.51 8.34 -9.26
CA CYS A 87 1.43 9.54 -8.41
C CYS A 87 2.83 10.03 -8.04
N GLN A 88 3.15 11.30 -8.32
CA GLN A 88 4.47 11.87 -8.01
C GLN A 88 4.57 12.50 -6.62
N ASP A 89 3.44 12.72 -5.95
CA ASP A 89 3.37 13.32 -4.62
C ASP A 89 2.33 12.60 -3.75
N ALA A 90 2.72 11.44 -3.20
CA ALA A 90 1.90 10.70 -2.27
C ALA A 90 2.50 10.71 -0.87
N VAL A 91 1.65 10.89 0.15
CA VAL A 91 2.05 10.84 1.56
C VAL A 91 1.09 9.95 2.34
N ILE A 92 1.68 9.06 3.14
CA ILE A 92 0.98 8.27 4.16
C ILE A 92 1.48 8.73 5.53
N SER A 93 0.58 9.29 6.37
CA SER A 93 0.93 9.92 7.65
C SER A 93 0.19 9.32 8.83
N GLY A 94 0.20 8.01 8.96
CA GLY A 94 -0.45 7.33 10.08
C GLY A 94 -1.43 6.26 9.65
N GLY A 95 -2.17 5.71 10.62
CA GLY A 95 -3.16 4.68 10.37
C GLY A 95 -2.61 3.26 10.38
N LYS A 96 -3.43 2.32 9.90
CA LYS A 96 -3.10 0.89 9.85
C LYS A 96 -3.38 0.33 8.46
N TYR A 97 -2.43 -0.38 7.92
CA TYR A 97 -2.49 -0.98 6.59
C TYR A 97 -2.14 -2.46 6.71
N TYR A 98 -3.10 -3.33 6.44
CA TYR A 98 -2.83 -4.75 6.64
C TYR A 98 -3.61 -5.64 5.67
N THR A 99 -3.01 -6.79 5.42
CA THR A 99 -3.66 -7.88 4.72
C THR A 99 -4.03 -8.99 5.70
N VAL A 100 -5.10 -9.71 5.41
CA VAL A 100 -5.52 -10.86 6.20
C VAL A 100 -5.45 -12.11 5.34
N ASN A 101 -4.88 -13.19 5.89
CA ASN A 101 -4.79 -14.46 5.19
C ASN A 101 -6.17 -15.06 4.97
N THR A 102 -6.38 -15.54 3.75
CA THR A 102 -7.52 -16.39 3.44
C THR A 102 -6.99 -17.78 3.05
N PRO A 103 -7.42 -18.86 3.70
CA PRO A 103 -7.00 -20.19 3.35
C PRO A 103 -7.23 -20.47 1.86
N GLY A 104 -6.18 -20.91 1.15
CA GLY A 104 -6.21 -21.19 -0.27
C GLY A 104 -6.04 -19.99 -1.21
N ALA A 105 -5.72 -18.81 -0.70
CA ALA A 105 -5.26 -17.70 -1.54
C ALA A 105 -3.90 -18.06 -2.14
N LYS A 106 -3.80 -18.01 -3.47
CA LYS A 106 -2.55 -18.36 -4.16
C LYS A 106 -1.53 -17.24 -4.14
N ASP A 107 -1.99 -16.00 -4.05
CA ASP A 107 -1.17 -14.80 -4.10
C ASP A 107 -1.56 -13.87 -2.96
N ALA A 108 -0.63 -13.61 -2.06
CA ALA A 108 -0.77 -12.54 -1.09
C ALA A 108 -0.18 -11.27 -1.69
N PHE A 109 -0.94 -10.19 -1.70
CA PHE A 109 -0.45 -8.88 -2.07
C PHE A 109 -0.06 -8.09 -0.83
N TYR A 110 0.56 -6.96 -1.05
CA TYR A 110 1.14 -6.17 0.02
C TYR A 110 0.12 -5.21 0.64
N PRO A 111 0.21 -4.91 1.93
CA PRO A 111 -0.56 -3.81 2.52
C PRO A 111 -0.43 -2.51 1.76
N VAL A 112 0.77 -2.18 1.27
CA VAL A 112 1.01 -1.03 0.38
C VAL A 112 1.85 -1.47 -0.82
N TYR A 113 1.35 -1.23 -2.02
CA TYR A 113 2.06 -1.45 -3.27
C TYR A 113 2.22 -0.15 -4.05
N ILE A 114 3.45 0.14 -4.50
CA ILE A 114 3.81 1.39 -5.15
C ILE A 114 4.37 1.06 -6.52
N THR A 115 3.73 1.56 -7.58
CA THR A 115 4.07 1.14 -8.94
C THR A 115 3.92 2.24 -9.98
N ASN A 116 4.31 1.95 -11.22
CA ASN A 116 4.19 2.86 -12.36
C ASN A 116 4.85 4.24 -12.09
N GLY A 117 6.03 4.24 -11.48
CA GLY A 117 6.78 5.45 -11.18
C GLY A 117 6.23 6.31 -10.05
N ALA A 118 5.26 5.82 -9.29
CA ALA A 118 4.74 6.55 -8.14
C ALA A 118 5.82 6.80 -7.07
N LYS A 119 5.75 7.95 -6.41
CA LYS A 119 6.64 8.33 -5.31
C LYS A 119 5.82 8.52 -4.04
N VAL A 120 6.11 7.73 -3.02
CA VAL A 120 5.37 7.75 -1.75
C VAL A 120 6.31 8.09 -0.61
N THR A 121 5.93 9.07 0.20
CA THR A 121 6.58 9.36 1.48
C THR A 121 5.75 8.77 2.61
N ILE A 122 6.37 7.96 3.46
CA ILE A 122 5.75 7.42 4.67
C ILE A 122 6.33 8.13 5.88
N THR A 123 5.49 8.84 6.63
CA THR A 123 5.90 9.57 7.83
C THR A 123 5.37 8.93 9.12
N GLY A 124 4.49 7.95 9.02
CA GLY A 124 3.92 7.21 10.15
C GLY A 124 3.01 6.08 9.69
N GLY A 125 2.45 5.35 10.64
CA GLY A 125 1.52 4.26 10.40
C GLY A 125 2.08 2.89 10.77
N GLU A 126 1.19 1.89 10.77
CA GLU A 126 1.49 0.49 11.02
C GLU A 126 1.17 -0.34 9.78
N PHE A 127 2.14 -1.10 9.30
CA PHE A 127 2.06 -1.85 8.05
C PHE A 127 2.32 -3.33 8.32
N SER A 128 1.30 -4.17 8.16
CA SER A 128 1.38 -5.59 8.50
C SER A 128 0.90 -6.48 7.36
N ALA A 129 1.82 -7.25 6.79
CA ALA A 129 1.48 -8.28 5.80
C ALA A 129 1.08 -9.57 6.51
N ALA A 130 0.07 -10.28 5.97
CA ALA A 130 -0.29 -11.62 6.42
C ALA A 130 0.87 -12.61 6.21
N ASN A 131 1.05 -13.52 7.16
CA ASN A 131 2.31 -14.22 7.41
C ASN A 131 2.74 -15.30 6.41
N ASP A 132 1.97 -15.67 5.40
CA ASP A 132 2.22 -16.94 4.67
C ASP A 132 2.52 -16.79 3.19
N TRP A 133 3.04 -15.65 2.75
CA TRP A 133 3.46 -15.58 1.37
C TRP A 133 4.83 -16.27 1.17
N SER A 134 4.80 -17.51 0.68
CA SER A 134 5.98 -18.30 0.33
C SER A 134 6.56 -17.95 -1.05
N GLY A 135 6.10 -16.91 -1.70
CA GLY A 135 6.44 -16.52 -3.06
C GLY A 135 7.87 -16.00 -3.27
N GLY A 136 8.82 -16.40 -2.44
CA GLY A 136 10.24 -16.25 -2.75
C GLY A 136 10.84 -14.87 -2.48
N MET A 137 10.24 -14.06 -1.63
CA MET A 137 10.94 -12.87 -1.14
C MET A 137 11.89 -13.25 -0.01
N ALA A 138 13.14 -12.93 -0.18
CA ALA A 138 14.25 -13.37 0.67
C ALA A 138 14.15 -12.94 2.14
N GLU A 139 13.18 -12.10 2.52
CA GLU A 139 13.08 -11.54 3.86
C GLU A 139 11.66 -11.55 4.44
N GLY A 140 10.81 -12.48 4.03
CA GLY A 140 9.46 -12.68 4.60
C GLY A 140 8.64 -11.39 4.71
N THR A 141 7.40 -11.39 4.37
CA THR A 141 6.36 -10.40 4.73
C THR A 141 6.71 -8.90 4.68
N SER A 142 7.37 -8.41 3.60
CA SER A 142 7.48 -6.97 3.36
C SER A 142 6.10 -6.34 3.27
N ALA A 143 5.84 -5.35 4.12
CA ALA A 143 4.53 -4.70 4.18
C ALA A 143 4.36 -3.57 3.16
N VAL A 144 5.46 -3.00 2.70
CA VAL A 144 5.50 -1.95 1.68
C VAL A 144 6.43 -2.40 0.58
N VAL A 145 5.90 -2.51 -0.63
CA VAL A 145 6.67 -3.01 -1.78
C VAL A 145 6.50 -2.05 -2.96
N SER A 146 7.61 -1.77 -3.63
CA SER A 146 7.57 -1.13 -4.93
C SER A 146 7.85 -2.12 -6.05
N GLY A 147 7.20 -1.92 -7.18
CA GLY A 147 7.38 -2.74 -8.36
C GLY A 147 6.93 -2.03 -9.63
N ASP A 148 7.00 -2.75 -10.74
CA ASP A 148 6.32 -2.37 -11.98
C ASP A 148 5.14 -3.34 -12.19
N ASN A 149 4.02 -2.84 -12.65
CA ASN A 149 2.88 -3.66 -13.03
C ASN A 149 2.83 -3.94 -14.53
N ASP A 150 3.47 -3.10 -15.32
CA ASP A 150 3.45 -3.19 -16.77
C ASP A 150 4.88 -3.12 -17.31
N ALA A 151 5.21 -4.01 -18.22
CA ALA A 151 6.51 -4.01 -18.90
C ALA A 151 6.82 -2.63 -19.50
N GLY A 152 7.97 -2.08 -19.12
CA GLY A 152 8.45 -0.78 -19.59
C GLY A 152 8.04 0.44 -18.77
N ARG A 153 7.26 0.28 -17.71
CA ARG A 153 7.01 1.38 -16.76
C ARG A 153 8.04 1.37 -15.61
N PRO A 154 8.45 2.54 -15.11
CA PRO A 154 9.40 2.59 -14.01
C PRO A 154 8.76 2.01 -12.74
N SER A 155 9.57 1.36 -11.91
CA SER A 155 9.11 0.95 -10.60
C SER A 155 8.77 2.16 -9.74
N GLY A 156 7.87 1.98 -8.79
CA GLY A 156 7.61 2.98 -7.77
C GLY A 156 8.81 3.16 -6.82
N SER A 157 8.74 4.17 -5.99
CA SER A 157 9.74 4.45 -4.97
C SER A 157 9.11 4.89 -3.66
N VAL A 158 9.82 4.65 -2.54
CA VAL A 158 9.37 5.06 -1.20
C VAL A 158 10.47 5.83 -0.47
N ILE A 159 10.05 6.88 0.24
CA ILE A 159 10.87 7.64 1.18
C ILE A 159 10.32 7.35 2.58
N LEU A 160 11.14 6.76 3.45
CA LEU A 160 10.74 6.35 4.79
C LEU A 160 11.24 7.36 5.82
N LYS A 161 10.31 8.01 6.50
CA LYS A 161 10.54 8.98 7.59
C LYS A 161 9.80 8.63 8.88
N GLY A 162 9.20 7.44 8.94
CA GLY A 162 8.47 6.95 10.09
C GLY A 162 7.74 5.65 9.78
N GLY A 163 7.02 5.13 10.77
CA GLY A 163 6.17 3.95 10.64
C GLY A 163 6.73 2.70 11.30
N LYS A 164 5.86 1.71 11.46
CA LYS A 164 6.19 0.38 11.97
C LYS A 164 5.76 -0.68 10.94
N PHE A 165 6.57 -1.70 10.77
CA PHE A 165 6.45 -2.65 9.67
C PHE A 165 6.63 -4.10 10.14
N SER A 166 5.85 -5.02 9.60
CA SER A 166 6.06 -6.46 9.79
C SER A 166 7.33 -6.95 9.10
N GLY A 167 7.69 -6.37 7.96
CA GLY A 167 8.95 -6.55 7.24
C GLY A 167 9.39 -5.24 6.61
N LYS A 168 10.69 -5.05 6.42
CA LYS A 168 11.25 -3.83 5.83
C LYS A 168 10.69 -3.56 4.43
N ALA A 169 10.58 -2.30 4.05
CA ALA A 169 10.16 -1.92 2.72
C ALA A 169 11.13 -2.43 1.64
N TYR A 170 10.60 -2.88 0.52
CA TYR A 170 11.34 -3.65 -0.47
C TYR A 170 11.05 -3.21 -1.90
N ASN A 171 12.08 -3.18 -2.72
CA ASN A 171 11.94 -2.96 -4.16
C ASN A 171 11.97 -4.32 -4.87
N HIS A 172 10.84 -4.69 -5.46
CA HIS A 172 10.70 -5.98 -6.12
C HIS A 172 11.53 -6.09 -7.41
N VAL A 173 11.79 -4.99 -8.09
CA VAL A 173 12.57 -4.98 -9.34
C VAL A 173 14.06 -5.10 -9.06
N THR A 174 14.60 -4.26 -8.17
CA THR A 174 16.04 -4.27 -7.84
C THR A 174 16.42 -5.32 -6.80
N LYS A 175 15.44 -5.98 -6.19
CA LYS A 175 15.64 -6.95 -5.11
C LYS A 175 16.34 -6.36 -3.88
N ALA A 176 16.11 -5.09 -3.60
CA ALA A 176 16.77 -4.36 -2.52
C ALA A 176 15.79 -3.86 -1.45
N ILE A 177 16.27 -3.81 -0.22
CA ILE A 177 15.57 -3.14 0.88
C ILE A 177 15.75 -1.63 0.71
N TYR A 178 14.71 -0.88 1.00
CA TYR A 178 14.80 0.58 1.07
C TYR A 178 15.48 1.00 2.36
N GLU A 179 16.49 1.83 2.24
CA GLU A 179 17.04 2.54 3.39
C GLU A 179 16.12 3.71 3.75
N PRO A 180 15.94 4.00 5.06
CA PRO A 180 15.23 5.21 5.49
C PRO A 180 15.89 6.49 4.98
N ALA A 181 15.15 7.59 4.96
CA ALA A 181 15.65 8.90 4.59
C ALA A 181 16.81 9.34 5.50
N GLU A 182 17.62 10.29 5.03
CA GLU A 182 18.72 10.85 5.81
C GLU A 182 18.27 11.29 7.21
N GLY A 183 19.02 10.91 8.22
CA GLY A 183 18.70 11.13 9.64
C GLY A 183 17.77 10.08 10.26
N TYR A 184 17.18 9.19 9.46
CA TYR A 184 16.31 8.11 9.93
C TYR A 184 17.02 6.75 9.82
N LYS A 185 16.58 5.80 10.64
CA LYS A 185 17.16 4.45 10.63
C LYS A 185 16.12 3.38 10.93
N TRP A 186 16.38 2.16 10.45
CA TRP A 186 15.66 0.98 10.85
C TRP A 186 16.01 0.59 12.29
N GLN A 187 15.00 0.38 13.12
CA GLN A 187 15.13 -0.13 14.48
C GLN A 187 14.29 -1.40 14.63
N ALA A 188 14.88 -2.42 15.24
CA ALA A 188 14.14 -3.63 15.60
C ALA A 188 13.17 -3.32 16.74
N ILE A 189 11.94 -3.81 16.64
CA ILE A 189 10.94 -3.77 17.70
C ILE A 189 11.11 -5.03 18.56
N ALA A 190 10.98 -4.89 19.87
CA ALA A 190 11.11 -6.01 20.80
C ALA A 190 10.13 -7.14 20.50
N SER A 191 10.51 -8.38 20.78
CA SER A 191 9.74 -9.59 20.49
C SER A 191 8.35 -9.58 21.14
N GLY A 192 7.35 -10.09 20.40
CA GLY A 192 5.95 -10.20 20.84
C GLY A 192 4.95 -9.38 20.04
N SER A 193 5.42 -8.63 19.04
CA SER A 193 4.59 -7.89 18.08
C SER A 193 4.71 -8.51 16.68
N ASP A 194 3.62 -8.47 15.91
CA ASP A 194 3.65 -8.78 14.48
C ASP A 194 4.46 -7.73 13.69
N LEU A 195 4.62 -6.54 14.25
CA LEU A 195 5.48 -5.48 13.73
C LEU A 195 6.89 -5.67 14.26
N LYS A 196 7.85 -5.87 13.37
CA LYS A 196 9.25 -6.21 13.71
C LYS A 196 10.23 -5.05 13.54
N TRP A 197 9.86 -4.05 12.77
CA TRP A 197 10.73 -2.93 12.41
C TRP A 197 10.02 -1.59 12.58
N ALA A 198 10.73 -0.61 13.06
CA ALA A 198 10.30 0.79 13.08
C ALA A 198 11.32 1.65 12.31
N VAL A 199 10.84 2.75 11.74
CA VAL A 199 11.68 3.83 11.21
C VAL A 199 11.55 5.01 12.14
N SER A 200 12.67 5.48 12.67
CA SER A 200 12.74 6.64 13.55
C SER A 200 14.00 7.47 13.30
N TYR A 201 13.96 8.70 13.74
CA TYR A 201 15.09 9.64 13.71
C TYR A 201 16.25 9.18 14.57
#